data_33b8f62276139d889c1025cbd09132a9
#
_entry.id   33b8f62276139d889c1025cbd09132a9
#
_cell.length_a   1.000
_cell.length_b   1.000
_cell.length_c   1.000
_cell.angle_alpha   90.00
_cell.angle_beta   90.00
_cell.angle_gamma   90.00
#
_symmetry.space_group_name_H-M   'P 1'
#
loop_
_entity.id
_entity.type
_entity.pdbx_description
1 polymer ?
#
loop_
_entity_poly.entity_id
_entity_poly.type
_entity_poly.pdbx_seq_one_letter_code
_entity_poly.pdbx_strand_id
1 'polypeptide(L)'
;NEFMDYLFHKVVKPNGTIGLLTNSAGKIIRLLKGFVNYQIVKGVIPPIDLRNFKVVEEETDAIYLNEKELAAIYELDLSGDKQLEEIRDVFITGCFTGLRYSDLSTLSPEHIDLDNENINLKQRKVHKAVVIPMIDYVPEILKKYNYDLPKIPRYMFNEKIKELGRRAKLRQKIEIVRKKGNEREKKVYEKWEMISSHTCRRSFCTNMY
;
A
#
# COMPACT_ATOMS: atom_id res chain seq x y z
N ASN A 1 -7.59 31.72 0.32
CA ASN A 1 -7.36 31.25 1.67
C ASN A 1 -5.84 31.09 1.88
N GLU A 2 -5.24 32.04 2.57
CA GLU A 2 -3.78 32.13 2.80
C GLU A 2 -3.16 30.84 3.37
N PHE A 3 -3.87 30.15 4.25
CA PHE A 3 -3.38 28.90 4.81
C PHE A 3 -3.31 27.78 3.76
N MET A 4 -4.28 27.70 2.86
CA MET A 4 -4.24 26.75 1.74
C MET A 4 -3.09 27.07 0.79
N ASP A 5 -2.90 28.35 0.48
CA ASP A 5 -1.77 28.80 -0.34
C ASP A 5 -0.44 28.45 0.30
N TYR A 6 -0.31 28.67 1.60
CA TYR A 6 0.86 28.24 2.36
C TYR A 6 1.12 26.73 2.27
N LEU A 7 0.08 25.89 2.45
CA LEU A 7 0.21 24.44 2.35
C LEU A 7 0.64 23.99 0.94
N PHE A 8 0.09 24.62 -0.10
CA PHE A 8 0.39 24.22 -1.48
C PHE A 8 1.74 24.77 -1.99
N HIS A 9 2.17 25.95 -1.56
CA HIS A 9 3.27 26.66 -2.23
C HIS A 9 4.44 27.04 -1.35
N LYS A 10 4.31 26.99 -0.01
CA LYS A 10 5.34 27.48 0.90
C LYS A 10 5.89 26.43 1.89
N VAL A 11 5.12 25.39 2.21
CA VAL A 11 5.58 24.34 3.13
C VAL A 11 6.80 23.61 2.53
N VAL A 12 7.88 23.56 3.30
CA VAL A 12 9.07 22.79 2.94
C VAL A 12 8.97 21.41 3.59
N LYS A 13 9.05 20.35 2.79
CA LYS A 13 9.06 18.96 3.29
C LYS A 13 10.45 18.56 3.77
N PRO A 14 10.59 17.49 4.59
CA PRO A 14 11.89 17.02 5.07
C PRO A 14 12.90 16.69 3.95
N ASN A 15 12.41 16.33 2.76
CA ASN A 15 13.25 16.06 1.58
C ASN A 15 13.55 17.31 0.73
N GLY A 16 13.27 18.51 1.23
CA GLY A 16 13.50 19.79 0.56
C GLY A 16 12.49 20.18 -0.50
N THR A 17 11.51 19.33 -0.84
CA THR A 17 10.48 19.70 -1.82
C THR A 17 9.48 20.69 -1.23
N ILE A 18 9.05 21.67 -2.05
CA ILE A 18 8.14 22.74 -1.61
C ILE A 18 6.70 22.40 -1.98
N GLY A 19 5.81 22.61 -1.01
CA GLY A 19 4.37 22.45 -1.14
C GLY A 19 3.86 21.00 -1.02
N LEU A 20 2.59 20.86 -0.66
CA LEU A 20 1.91 19.61 -0.47
C LEU A 20 0.99 19.30 -1.65
N LEU A 21 0.80 18.00 -1.91
CA LEU A 21 -0.26 17.52 -2.81
C LEU A 21 -1.62 17.67 -2.13
N THR A 22 -2.69 17.74 -2.91
CA THR A 22 -4.08 17.94 -2.47
C THR A 22 -4.48 17.05 -1.30
N ASN A 23 -4.28 15.76 -1.39
CA ASN A 23 -4.65 14.82 -0.32
C ASN A 23 -3.83 15.01 0.98
N SER A 24 -2.57 15.44 0.87
CA SER A 24 -1.73 15.74 2.04
C SER A 24 -2.20 17.01 2.74
N ALA A 25 -2.53 18.06 1.98
CA ALA A 25 -3.11 19.30 2.49
C ALA A 25 -4.48 19.02 3.14
N GLY A 26 -5.35 18.25 2.47
CA GLY A 26 -6.66 17.86 3.00
C GLY A 26 -6.57 17.09 4.31
N LYS A 27 -5.58 16.22 4.47
CA LYS A 27 -5.33 15.52 5.74
C LYS A 27 -4.97 16.49 6.87
N ILE A 28 -4.12 17.48 6.62
CA ILE A 28 -3.75 18.50 7.62
C ILE A 28 -4.99 19.30 8.02
N ILE A 29 -5.81 19.74 7.06
CA ILE A 29 -7.03 20.48 7.33
C ILE A 29 -8.00 19.66 8.18
N ARG A 30 -8.17 18.37 7.85
CA ARG A 30 -9.04 17.47 8.63
C ARG A 30 -8.58 17.33 10.06
N LEU A 31 -7.28 17.17 10.29
CA LEU A 31 -6.69 17.10 11.64
C LEU A 31 -6.87 18.40 12.40
N LEU A 32 -6.62 19.55 11.76
CA LEU A 32 -6.79 20.86 12.37
C LEU A 32 -8.26 21.11 12.75
N LYS A 33 -9.21 20.80 11.85
CA LYS A 33 -10.65 20.90 12.19
C LYS A 33 -11.02 20.01 13.36
N GLY A 34 -10.52 18.80 13.42
CA GLY A 34 -10.75 17.88 14.54
C GLY A 34 -10.21 18.45 15.85
N PHE A 35 -9.00 19.01 15.83
CA PHE A 35 -8.39 19.66 17.00
C PHE A 35 -9.19 20.87 17.46
N VAL A 36 -9.53 21.78 16.56
CA VAL A 36 -10.32 22.98 16.90
C VAL A 36 -11.68 22.61 17.48
N ASN A 37 -12.40 21.67 16.86
CA ASN A 37 -13.68 21.20 17.39
C ASN A 37 -13.54 20.58 18.78
N TYR A 38 -12.47 19.82 19.01
CA TYR A 38 -12.20 19.26 20.35
C TYR A 38 -11.99 20.37 21.39
N GLN A 39 -11.26 21.44 21.05
CA GLN A 39 -11.04 22.57 21.97
C GLN A 39 -12.32 23.37 22.23
N ILE A 40 -13.20 23.52 21.23
CA ILE A 40 -14.53 24.12 21.39
C ILE A 40 -15.37 23.28 22.38
N VAL A 41 -15.43 21.97 22.19
CA VAL A 41 -16.17 21.05 23.08
C VAL A 41 -15.64 21.09 24.52
N LYS A 42 -14.33 21.29 24.69
CA LYS A 42 -13.69 21.45 26.00
C LYS A 42 -13.90 22.86 26.63
N GLY A 43 -14.50 23.78 25.90
CA GLY A 43 -14.70 25.16 26.37
C GLY A 43 -13.42 26.00 26.42
N VAL A 44 -12.33 25.55 25.79
CA VAL A 44 -11.03 26.26 25.78
C VAL A 44 -11.08 27.45 24.81
N ILE A 45 -11.78 27.30 23.70
CA ILE A 45 -11.99 28.35 22.72
C ILE A 45 -13.48 28.48 22.40
N PRO A 46 -13.95 29.70 22.04
CA PRO A 46 -15.34 29.92 21.67
C PRO A 46 -15.66 29.19 20.33
N PRO A 47 -16.95 28.91 20.05
CA PRO A 47 -17.36 28.36 18.76
C PRO A 47 -16.87 29.21 17.58
N ILE A 48 -16.24 28.56 16.60
CA ILE A 48 -15.70 29.18 15.41
C ILE A 48 -16.39 28.56 14.17
N ASP A 49 -16.75 29.38 13.19
CA ASP A 49 -17.29 28.90 11.93
C ASP A 49 -16.19 28.33 11.02
N LEU A 50 -16.17 27.02 10.87
CA LEU A 50 -15.22 26.27 10.05
C LEU A 50 -15.78 25.86 8.68
N ARG A 51 -16.97 26.36 8.27
CA ARG A 51 -17.61 25.97 7.00
C ARG A 51 -16.77 26.34 5.78
N ASN A 52 -16.08 27.46 5.83
CA ASN A 52 -15.21 27.93 4.75
C ASN A 52 -13.84 27.21 4.71
N PHE A 53 -13.54 26.39 5.72
CA PHE A 53 -12.31 25.59 5.81
C PHE A 53 -12.56 24.20 5.23
N LYS A 54 -12.71 24.14 3.89
CA LYS A 54 -13.06 22.90 3.20
C LYS A 54 -11.90 21.90 3.21
N VAL A 55 -12.18 20.65 3.50
CA VAL A 55 -11.24 19.54 3.28
C VAL A 55 -11.18 19.26 1.78
N VAL A 56 -9.98 19.33 1.21
CA VAL A 56 -9.74 19.03 -0.21
C VAL A 56 -9.30 17.57 -0.35
N GLU A 57 -9.85 16.88 -1.33
CA GLU A 57 -9.52 15.47 -1.64
C GLU A 57 -9.53 15.28 -3.17
N GLU A 58 -8.72 14.34 -3.62
CA GLU A 58 -8.70 13.85 -4.99
C GLU A 58 -8.62 12.32 -4.99
N GLU A 59 -9.23 11.70 -5.97
CA GLU A 59 -9.01 10.29 -6.25
C GLU A 59 -7.56 10.08 -6.69
N THR A 60 -6.97 8.99 -6.22
CA THR A 60 -5.61 8.62 -6.59
C THR A 60 -5.63 7.35 -7.41
N ASP A 61 -5.00 7.41 -8.57
CA ASP A 61 -4.81 6.22 -9.39
C ASP A 61 -4.01 5.17 -8.63
N ALA A 62 -4.45 3.94 -8.77
CA ALA A 62 -3.86 2.80 -8.10
C ALA A 62 -3.76 1.63 -9.09
N ILE A 63 -2.62 0.95 -9.08
CA ILE A 63 -2.42 -0.23 -9.91
C ILE A 63 -2.77 -1.51 -9.14
N TYR A 64 -3.14 -2.52 -9.91
CA TYR A 64 -3.15 -3.92 -9.51
C TYR A 64 -2.41 -4.75 -10.57
N LEU A 65 -2.06 -5.98 -10.23
CA LEU A 65 -1.50 -6.97 -11.14
C LEU A 65 -2.55 -8.02 -11.42
N ASN A 66 -2.80 -8.30 -12.70
CA ASN A 66 -3.69 -9.38 -13.09
C ASN A 66 -2.99 -10.75 -12.98
N GLU A 67 -3.75 -11.84 -13.12
CA GLU A 67 -3.24 -13.21 -12.98
C GLU A 67 -2.05 -13.51 -13.89
N LYS A 68 -2.07 -13.05 -15.16
CA LYS A 68 -0.95 -13.25 -16.09
C LYS A 68 0.32 -12.53 -15.65
N GLU A 69 0.19 -11.35 -15.09
CA GLU A 69 1.32 -10.57 -14.56
C GLU A 69 1.87 -11.20 -13.28
N LEU A 70 1.01 -11.75 -12.43
CA LEU A 70 1.42 -12.49 -11.23
C LEU A 70 2.13 -13.79 -11.60
N ALA A 71 1.61 -14.54 -12.55
CA ALA A 71 2.27 -15.74 -13.10
C ALA A 71 3.65 -15.40 -13.70
N ALA A 72 3.74 -14.33 -14.48
CA ALA A 72 5.03 -13.89 -15.05
C ALA A 72 6.07 -13.51 -13.99
N ILE A 73 5.63 -12.97 -12.83
CA ILE A 73 6.53 -12.72 -11.70
C ILE A 73 6.92 -14.02 -11.01
N TYR A 74 5.97 -14.93 -10.80
CA TYR A 74 6.24 -16.22 -10.12
C TYR A 74 7.20 -17.11 -10.91
N GLU A 75 7.08 -17.14 -12.25
CA GLU A 75 7.89 -17.94 -13.16
C GLU A 75 9.29 -17.36 -13.44
N LEU A 76 9.65 -16.21 -12.85
CA LEU A 76 11.00 -15.66 -13.02
C LEU A 76 12.06 -16.64 -12.54
N ASP A 77 13.06 -16.91 -13.38
CA ASP A 77 14.27 -17.60 -12.95
C ASP A 77 15.11 -16.68 -12.03
N LEU A 78 15.15 -17.03 -10.78
CA LEU A 78 15.86 -16.32 -9.71
C LEU A 78 16.90 -17.21 -9.03
N SER A 79 17.31 -18.30 -9.69
CA SER A 79 18.25 -19.31 -9.15
C SER A 79 19.58 -18.74 -8.66
N GLY A 80 19.98 -17.55 -9.17
CA GLY A 80 21.19 -16.83 -8.75
C GLY A 80 20.97 -15.75 -7.68
N ASP A 81 19.72 -15.51 -7.23
CA ASP A 81 19.37 -14.39 -6.34
C ASP A 81 18.34 -14.85 -5.29
N LYS A 82 18.83 -15.59 -4.29
CA LYS A 82 18.00 -16.15 -3.21
C LYS A 82 17.17 -15.07 -2.50
N GLN A 83 17.75 -13.89 -2.29
CA GLN A 83 17.03 -12.79 -1.61
C GLN A 83 15.83 -12.32 -2.44
N LEU A 84 16.01 -12.17 -3.75
CA LEU A 84 14.93 -11.76 -4.64
C LEU A 84 13.87 -12.86 -4.79
N GLU A 85 14.27 -14.13 -4.75
CA GLU A 85 13.36 -15.28 -4.71
C GLU A 85 12.49 -15.25 -3.45
N GLU A 86 13.08 -15.06 -2.29
CA GLU A 86 12.34 -14.93 -1.02
C GLU A 86 11.33 -13.77 -1.06
N ILE A 87 11.74 -12.63 -1.62
CA ILE A 87 10.88 -11.45 -1.77
C ILE A 87 9.73 -11.73 -2.74
N ARG A 88 9.98 -12.42 -3.87
CA ARG A 88 8.96 -12.87 -4.82
C ARG A 88 7.92 -13.72 -4.11
N ASP A 89 8.35 -14.69 -3.36
CA ASP A 89 7.46 -15.67 -2.71
C ASP A 89 6.58 -14.98 -1.65
N VAL A 90 7.14 -14.07 -0.85
CA VAL A 90 6.37 -13.23 0.09
C VAL A 90 5.40 -12.32 -0.66
N PHE A 91 5.81 -11.74 -1.81
CA PHE A 91 4.96 -10.87 -2.61
C PHE A 91 3.77 -11.62 -3.21
N ILE A 92 4.02 -12.79 -3.81
CA ILE A 92 2.98 -13.65 -4.39
C ILE A 92 2.00 -14.10 -3.29
N THR A 93 2.51 -14.57 -2.15
CA THR A 93 1.64 -14.90 -1.00
C THR A 93 0.74 -13.72 -0.61
N GLY A 94 1.28 -12.51 -0.58
CA GLY A 94 0.49 -11.31 -0.32
C GLY A 94 -0.59 -11.04 -1.38
N CYS A 95 -0.31 -11.34 -2.65
CA CYS A 95 -1.26 -11.16 -3.76
C CYS A 95 -2.40 -12.17 -3.78
N PHE A 96 -2.21 -13.36 -3.19
CA PHE A 96 -3.23 -14.41 -3.12
C PHE A 96 -3.89 -14.54 -1.74
N THR A 97 -3.44 -13.78 -0.75
CA THR A 97 -4.08 -13.74 0.59
C THR A 97 -4.73 -12.40 0.91
N GLY A 98 -4.38 -11.34 0.17
CA GLY A 98 -4.84 -9.99 0.43
C GLY A 98 -4.40 -9.42 1.78
N LEU A 99 -3.46 -10.05 2.48
CA LEU A 99 -2.95 -9.60 3.76
C LEU A 99 -2.26 -8.22 3.65
N ARG A 100 -2.37 -7.41 4.70
CA ARG A 100 -1.50 -6.25 4.82
C ARG A 100 -0.07 -6.70 5.05
N TYR A 101 0.89 -5.94 4.56
CA TYR A 101 2.30 -6.27 4.77
C TYR A 101 2.66 -6.49 6.25
N SER A 102 2.06 -5.71 7.16
CA SER A 102 2.26 -5.89 8.61
C SER A 102 1.77 -7.24 9.14
N ASP A 103 0.72 -7.78 8.54
CA ASP A 103 0.15 -9.06 8.92
C ASP A 103 0.91 -10.20 8.22
N LEU A 104 1.23 -10.03 6.94
CA LEU A 104 2.03 -10.95 6.14
C LEU A 104 3.44 -11.18 6.74
N SER A 105 4.10 -10.12 7.22
CA SER A 105 5.42 -10.18 7.83
C SER A 105 5.44 -10.88 9.20
N THR A 106 4.29 -11.16 9.79
CA THR A 106 4.17 -11.90 11.06
C THR A 106 3.52 -13.27 10.89
N LEU A 107 3.29 -13.69 9.64
CA LEU A 107 2.77 -15.01 9.38
C LEU A 107 3.78 -16.07 9.87
N SER A 108 3.27 -17.04 10.62
CA SER A 108 4.03 -18.10 11.28
C SER A 108 3.23 -19.41 11.27
N PRO A 109 3.82 -20.55 11.57
CA PRO A 109 3.15 -21.85 11.52
C PRO A 109 1.86 -21.92 12.37
N GLU A 110 1.80 -21.18 13.49
CA GLU A 110 0.61 -21.13 14.36
C GLU A 110 -0.63 -20.56 13.71
N HIS A 111 -0.47 -19.82 12.59
CA HIS A 111 -1.57 -19.27 11.83
C HIS A 111 -2.10 -20.21 10.74
N ILE A 112 -1.43 -21.35 10.53
CA ILE A 112 -1.73 -22.26 9.42
C ILE A 112 -2.56 -23.44 9.93
N ASP A 113 -3.73 -23.59 9.36
CA ASP A 113 -4.63 -24.72 9.56
C ASP A 113 -4.51 -25.64 8.34
N LEU A 114 -3.72 -26.70 8.49
CA LEU A 114 -3.45 -27.65 7.41
C LEU A 114 -4.64 -28.55 7.11
N ASP A 115 -5.46 -28.85 8.11
CA ASP A 115 -6.62 -29.75 7.95
C ASP A 115 -7.71 -29.09 7.09
N ASN A 116 -7.87 -27.76 7.21
CA ASN A 116 -8.85 -26.99 6.48
C ASN A 116 -8.24 -26.16 5.34
N GLU A 117 -6.94 -26.26 5.11
CA GLU A 117 -6.17 -25.47 4.10
C GLU A 117 -6.41 -23.95 4.23
N ASN A 118 -6.37 -23.43 5.45
CA ASN A 118 -6.67 -22.04 5.74
C ASN A 118 -5.53 -21.35 6.51
N ILE A 119 -5.46 -20.01 6.35
CA ILE A 119 -4.67 -19.12 7.19
C ILE A 119 -5.62 -18.42 8.16
N ASN A 120 -5.43 -18.63 9.46
CA ASN A 120 -6.23 -18.07 10.54
C ASN A 120 -5.41 -17.05 11.32
N LEU A 121 -5.74 -15.76 11.21
CA LEU A 121 -5.00 -14.75 11.96
C LEU A 121 -5.89 -13.58 12.42
N LYS A 122 -5.43 -12.89 13.47
CA LYS A 122 -6.02 -11.64 13.94
C LYS A 122 -5.24 -10.46 13.36
N GLN A 123 -5.89 -9.67 12.49
CA GLN A 123 -5.25 -8.51 11.85
C GLN A 123 -4.78 -7.48 12.88
N ARG A 124 -3.52 -7.06 12.80
CA ARG A 124 -2.90 -6.12 13.77
C ARG A 124 -3.56 -4.75 13.81
N LYS A 125 -3.94 -4.21 12.65
CA LYS A 125 -4.46 -2.82 12.55
C LYS A 125 -5.91 -2.68 13.00
N VAL A 126 -6.75 -3.68 12.75
CA VAL A 126 -8.20 -3.61 13.00
C VAL A 126 -8.68 -4.61 14.03
N HIS A 127 -7.78 -5.45 14.55
CA HIS A 127 -8.04 -6.47 15.57
C HIS A 127 -9.16 -7.47 15.22
N LYS A 128 -9.46 -7.64 13.91
CA LYS A 128 -10.45 -8.61 13.44
C LYS A 128 -9.78 -9.93 13.09
N ALA A 129 -10.41 -11.03 13.49
CA ALA A 129 -10.04 -12.36 13.04
C ALA A 129 -10.44 -12.50 11.55
N VAL A 130 -9.58 -13.15 10.77
CA VAL A 130 -9.82 -13.48 9.36
C VAL A 130 -9.39 -14.91 9.11
N VAL A 131 -10.16 -15.59 8.27
CA VAL A 131 -9.86 -16.91 7.72
C VAL A 131 -9.67 -16.74 6.23
N ILE A 132 -8.53 -17.16 5.71
CA ILE A 132 -8.15 -16.98 4.32
C ILE A 132 -7.80 -18.36 3.74
N PRO A 133 -8.48 -18.84 2.69
CA PRO A 133 -8.13 -20.10 2.07
C PRO A 133 -6.75 -20.02 1.41
N MET A 134 -5.99 -21.09 1.50
CA MET A 134 -4.72 -21.23 0.80
C MET A 134 -4.99 -21.73 -0.61
N ILE A 135 -4.89 -20.84 -1.59
CA ILE A 135 -5.17 -21.11 -3.00
C ILE A 135 -3.93 -20.90 -3.87
N ASP A 136 -3.96 -21.45 -5.07
CA ASP A 136 -2.95 -21.29 -6.13
C ASP A 136 -1.52 -21.57 -5.64
N TYR A 137 -0.64 -20.58 -5.68
CA TYR A 137 0.78 -20.69 -5.31
C TYR A 137 1.04 -20.72 -3.79
N VAL A 138 0.04 -20.36 -2.97
CA VAL A 138 0.22 -20.14 -1.52
C VAL A 138 0.61 -21.43 -0.78
N PRO A 139 -0.05 -22.59 -1.00
CA PRO A 139 0.31 -23.84 -0.29
C PRO A 139 1.76 -24.25 -0.58
N GLU A 140 2.19 -24.18 -1.84
CA GLU A 140 3.53 -24.57 -2.26
C GLU A 140 4.59 -23.64 -1.66
N ILE A 141 4.37 -22.31 -1.73
CA ILE A 141 5.28 -21.34 -1.14
C ILE A 141 5.39 -21.54 0.37
N LEU A 142 4.27 -21.66 1.08
CA LEU A 142 4.30 -21.86 2.53
C LEU A 142 5.03 -23.14 2.92
N LYS A 143 4.80 -24.24 2.21
CA LYS A 143 5.50 -25.50 2.42
C LYS A 143 7.02 -25.38 2.22
N LYS A 144 7.47 -24.65 1.19
CA LYS A 144 8.88 -24.35 0.92
C LYS A 144 9.60 -23.72 2.11
N TYR A 145 8.91 -22.87 2.87
CA TYR A 145 9.44 -22.17 4.05
C TYR A 145 9.01 -22.80 5.38
N ASN A 146 8.55 -24.07 5.39
CA ASN A 146 8.04 -24.72 6.60
C ASN A 146 6.99 -23.85 7.33
N TYR A 147 6.15 -23.16 6.57
CA TYR A 147 5.09 -22.27 7.04
C TYR A 147 5.56 -21.03 7.82
N ASP A 148 6.84 -20.71 7.78
CA ASP A 148 7.43 -19.49 8.37
C ASP A 148 8.10 -18.65 7.28
N LEU A 149 7.35 -17.72 6.68
CA LEU A 149 7.82 -16.89 5.59
C LEU A 149 9.02 -16.02 5.98
N PRO A 150 9.95 -15.74 5.03
CA PRO A 150 11.07 -14.84 5.24
C PRO A 150 10.64 -13.47 5.77
N LYS A 151 11.32 -12.98 6.81
CA LYS A 151 11.03 -11.68 7.41
C LYS A 151 11.87 -10.59 6.74
N ILE A 152 11.26 -9.84 5.83
CA ILE A 152 11.93 -8.85 5.00
C ILE A 152 11.62 -7.44 5.52
N PRO A 153 12.58 -6.54 5.66
CA PRO A 153 12.29 -5.15 6.01
C PRO A 153 11.44 -4.47 4.94
N ARG A 154 10.44 -3.67 5.36
CA ARG A 154 9.45 -3.07 4.44
C ARG A 154 10.08 -2.20 3.35
N TYR A 155 11.15 -1.46 3.68
CA TYR A 155 11.82 -0.62 2.69
C TYR A 155 12.45 -1.47 1.58
N MET A 156 13.16 -2.54 1.95
CA MET A 156 13.76 -3.50 1.03
C MET A 156 12.69 -4.21 0.20
N PHE A 157 11.60 -4.64 0.83
CA PHE A 157 10.47 -5.26 0.15
C PHE A 157 9.92 -4.36 -0.96
N ASN A 158 9.61 -3.08 -0.63
CA ASN A 158 9.06 -2.13 -1.61
C ASN A 158 10.03 -1.78 -2.75
N GLU A 159 11.33 -1.83 -2.50
CA GLU A 159 12.36 -1.63 -3.54
C GLU A 159 12.44 -2.86 -4.47
N LYS A 160 12.56 -4.03 -3.88
CA LYS A 160 12.82 -5.27 -4.62
C LYS A 160 11.62 -5.81 -5.38
N ILE A 161 10.38 -5.60 -4.93
CA ILE A 161 9.21 -5.96 -5.71
C ILE A 161 9.08 -5.15 -7.01
N LYS A 162 9.63 -3.94 -7.08
CA LYS A 162 9.74 -3.18 -8.33
C LYS A 162 10.74 -3.83 -9.27
N GLU A 163 11.86 -4.32 -8.76
CA GLU A 163 12.83 -5.08 -9.53
C GLU A 163 12.21 -6.34 -10.14
N LEU A 164 11.40 -7.09 -9.37
CA LEU A 164 10.62 -8.22 -9.88
C LEU A 164 9.71 -7.81 -11.05
N GLY A 165 8.94 -6.73 -10.88
CA GLY A 165 8.08 -6.20 -11.94
C GLY A 165 8.86 -5.79 -13.19
N ARG A 166 10.05 -5.20 -13.03
CA ARG A 166 10.94 -4.85 -14.13
C ARG A 166 11.47 -6.09 -14.86
N ARG A 167 11.91 -7.13 -14.12
CA ARG A 167 12.36 -8.42 -14.69
C ARG A 167 11.23 -9.15 -15.39
N ALA A 168 10.00 -9.11 -14.84
CA ALA A 168 8.79 -9.65 -15.49
C ALA A 168 8.27 -8.78 -16.65
N LYS A 169 9.00 -7.73 -17.04
CA LYS A 169 8.69 -6.85 -18.19
C LYS A 169 7.33 -6.14 -18.08
N LEU A 170 6.91 -5.75 -16.88
CA LEU A 170 5.66 -5.01 -16.68
C LEU A 170 5.81 -3.54 -17.09
N ARG A 171 5.96 -3.29 -18.40
CA ARG A 171 6.28 -1.98 -18.99
C ARG A 171 5.08 -1.19 -19.50
N GLN A 172 3.87 -1.59 -19.17
CA GLN A 172 2.68 -0.82 -19.52
C GLN A 172 2.83 0.61 -18.97
N LYS A 173 2.65 1.61 -19.85
CA LYS A 173 2.70 3.02 -19.44
C LYS A 173 1.40 3.42 -18.77
N ILE A 174 1.49 4.08 -17.63
CA ILE A 174 0.37 4.55 -16.81
C ILE A 174 0.57 6.04 -16.58
N GLU A 175 -0.39 6.84 -17.04
CA GLU A 175 -0.41 8.29 -16.78
C GLU A 175 -1.04 8.53 -15.41
N ILE A 176 -0.34 9.23 -14.54
CA ILE A 176 -0.81 9.65 -13.23
C ILE A 176 -0.95 11.17 -13.23
N VAL A 177 -2.15 11.65 -12.90
CA VAL A 177 -2.43 13.05 -12.71
C VAL A 177 -2.50 13.36 -11.22
N ARG A 178 -1.63 14.23 -10.73
CA ARG A 178 -1.64 14.70 -9.34
C ARG A 178 -2.01 16.18 -9.29
N LYS A 179 -2.83 16.55 -8.32
CA LYS A 179 -3.21 17.94 -8.10
C LYS A 179 -2.41 18.53 -6.93
N LYS A 180 -2.03 19.79 -7.12
CA LYS A 180 -1.43 20.64 -6.11
C LYS A 180 -2.19 21.96 -6.14
N GLY A 181 -3.24 22.09 -5.33
CA GLY A 181 -4.19 23.18 -5.47
C GLY A 181 -4.88 23.16 -6.84
N ASN A 182 -4.72 24.24 -7.62
CA ASN A 182 -5.25 24.36 -8.98
C ASN A 182 -4.32 23.80 -10.07
N GLU A 183 -3.09 23.49 -9.73
CA GLU A 183 -2.10 22.94 -10.66
C GLU A 183 -2.29 21.43 -10.83
N ARG A 184 -2.11 20.95 -12.07
CA ARG A 184 -2.14 19.52 -12.41
C ARG A 184 -0.77 19.12 -12.95
N GLU A 185 -0.15 18.18 -12.29
CA GLU A 185 1.09 17.58 -12.73
C GLU A 185 0.81 16.20 -13.31
N LYS A 186 1.15 15.98 -14.57
CA LYS A 186 1.04 14.69 -15.26
C LYS A 186 2.40 14.02 -15.27
N LYS A 187 2.44 12.75 -14.83
CA LYS A 187 3.64 11.92 -14.92
C LYS A 187 3.28 10.57 -15.51
N VAL A 188 4.12 10.08 -16.40
CA VAL A 188 3.99 8.75 -16.98
C VAL A 188 4.99 7.83 -16.30
N TYR A 189 4.50 6.71 -15.81
CA TYR A 189 5.31 5.67 -15.17
C TYR A 189 5.16 4.35 -15.95
N GLU A 190 6.19 3.52 -15.91
CA GLU A 190 6.01 2.11 -16.24
C GLU A 190 5.33 1.40 -15.06
N LYS A 191 4.47 0.42 -15.32
CA LYS A 191 3.64 -0.26 -14.29
C LYS A 191 4.50 -0.80 -13.14
N TRP A 192 5.69 -1.36 -13.43
CA TRP A 192 6.60 -1.87 -12.42
C TRP A 192 7.08 -0.80 -11.42
N GLU A 193 7.21 0.46 -11.83
CA GLU A 193 7.63 1.56 -10.94
C GLU A 193 6.60 1.87 -9.85
N MET A 194 5.34 1.53 -10.11
CA MET A 194 4.20 1.80 -9.22
C MET A 194 3.88 0.64 -8.27
N ILE A 195 4.54 -0.51 -8.41
CA ILE A 195 4.35 -1.66 -7.52
C ILE A 195 4.77 -1.29 -6.11
N SER A 196 3.95 -1.66 -5.14
CA SER A 196 4.17 -1.45 -3.72
C SER A 196 3.56 -2.59 -2.91
N SER A 197 3.86 -2.66 -1.62
CA SER A 197 3.22 -3.63 -0.72
C SER A 197 1.70 -3.55 -0.68
N HIS A 198 1.11 -2.41 -1.02
CA HIS A 198 -0.35 -2.26 -1.16
C HIS A 198 -0.89 -2.85 -2.47
N THR A 199 -0.05 -3.01 -3.48
CA THR A 199 -0.43 -3.63 -4.74
C THR A 199 -0.86 -5.08 -4.53
N CYS A 200 -0.23 -5.82 -3.60
CA CYS A 200 -0.65 -7.18 -3.23
C CYS A 200 -2.16 -7.23 -2.93
N ARG A 201 -2.59 -6.41 -1.97
CA ARG A 201 -3.99 -6.41 -1.53
C ARG A 201 -4.96 -5.92 -2.61
N ARG A 202 -4.54 -4.97 -3.47
CA ARG A 202 -5.35 -4.52 -4.60
C ARG A 202 -5.50 -5.62 -5.64
N SER A 203 -4.41 -6.32 -5.97
CA SER A 203 -4.43 -7.46 -6.90
C SER A 203 -5.36 -8.56 -6.38
N PHE A 204 -5.26 -8.92 -5.11
CA PHE A 204 -6.18 -9.86 -4.48
C PHE A 204 -7.64 -9.42 -4.63
N CYS A 205 -7.97 -8.19 -4.22
CA CYS A 205 -9.35 -7.72 -4.29
C CYS A 205 -9.89 -7.67 -5.72
N THR A 206 -9.07 -7.33 -6.72
CA THR A 206 -9.52 -7.20 -8.10
C THR A 206 -9.63 -8.54 -8.84
N ASN A 207 -8.75 -9.50 -8.53
CA ASN A 207 -8.73 -10.80 -9.21
C ASN A 207 -9.74 -11.79 -8.59
N MET A 208 -10.13 -11.58 -7.30
CA MET A 208 -11.09 -12.46 -6.60
C MET A 208 -12.55 -11.99 -6.70
N TYR A 209 -12.82 -10.86 -7.31
CA TYR A 209 -14.15 -10.32 -7.60
C TYR A 209 -14.39 -10.17 -9.11
#